data_e497c70017f66c8692e1862cc06e3049
#
_entry.id   e497c70017f66c8692e1862cc06e3049
#
_cell.length_a   1.000
_cell.length_b   1.000
_cell.length_c   1.000
_cell.angle_alpha   90.00
_cell.angle_beta   90.00
_cell.angle_gamma   90.00
#
_symmetry.space_group_name_H-M   'P 1'
#
loop_
_entity.id
_entity.type
_entity.pdbx_description
1 polymer ?
#
loop_
_entity_poly.entity_id
_entity_poly.type
_entity_poly.pdbx_seq_one_letter_code
_entity_poly.pdbx_strand_id
1 'polypeptide(L)'
;NLLIDEGFLPPGINKDSVSLSDLILYYYPSKKIGDGVGDIKIGATFLLSGTPTWALNGKGDAIYGQLFVTIPYGKTLTQFLDIRRRQFDEAKIGSGATRWSVGMYGSKMLDSRDLRRIYFQAQLDFSNTTTLNTPIELFSGGHSHPDSVLSLIGNTYKYDMGTGFGFNIGAEFERLKNRLRIKGDIATSIKGRDRYLSKNRSWDRWMEQYSGNSPTYNKVDLKIELWLLNSMSENRFGPFSFDICSGFKTSLAASNIYTGWEIFAGITTYHQAW
;
A
#
# COMPACT_ATOMS: atom_id res chain seq x y z
N ASN A 1 38.18 -3.41 -1.17
CA ASN A 1 36.87 -3.58 -1.87
C ASN A 1 35.71 -3.01 -1.06
N LEU A 2 35.85 -1.76 -0.61
CA LEU A 2 34.94 -1.07 0.29
C LEU A 2 33.47 -1.16 -0.18
N LEU A 3 33.22 -1.02 -1.49
CA LEU A 3 31.85 -1.05 -2.03
C LEU A 3 31.20 -2.45 -1.98
N ILE A 4 32.00 -3.51 -2.04
CA ILE A 4 31.51 -4.89 -1.91
C ILE A 4 31.43 -5.27 -0.42
N ASP A 5 32.45 -4.91 0.35
CA ASP A 5 32.56 -5.25 1.77
C ASP A 5 31.52 -4.51 2.61
N GLU A 6 31.14 -3.28 2.20
CA GLU A 6 30.06 -2.48 2.79
C GLU A 6 28.66 -2.82 2.23
N GLY A 7 28.56 -3.77 1.29
CA GLY A 7 27.28 -4.20 0.73
C GLY A 7 26.67 -3.24 -0.30
N PHE A 8 27.44 -2.28 -0.83
CA PHE A 8 26.99 -1.37 -1.88
C PHE A 8 26.94 -2.03 -3.26
N LEU A 9 27.73 -3.06 -3.48
CA LEU A 9 27.72 -3.84 -4.71
C LEU A 9 27.52 -5.32 -4.39
N PRO A 10 26.68 -6.02 -5.16
CA PRO A 10 26.57 -7.46 -5.04
C PRO A 10 27.92 -8.15 -5.30
N PRO A 11 28.22 -9.23 -4.58
CA PRO A 11 29.42 -10.02 -4.84
C PRO A 11 29.41 -10.52 -6.28
N GLY A 12 30.53 -10.37 -7.00
CA GLY A 12 30.71 -10.84 -8.38
C GLY A 12 30.64 -9.74 -9.47
N ILE A 13 30.37 -8.50 -9.10
CA ILE A 13 30.45 -7.37 -10.05
C ILE A 13 31.91 -6.92 -10.22
N ASN A 14 32.38 -6.88 -11.46
CA ASN A 14 33.67 -6.26 -11.78
C ASN A 14 33.52 -4.74 -11.73
N LYS A 15 34.25 -4.09 -10.80
CA LYS A 15 34.18 -2.64 -10.55
C LYS A 15 34.50 -1.80 -11.77
N ASP A 16 35.38 -2.30 -12.62
CA ASP A 16 35.95 -1.52 -13.74
C ASP A 16 34.98 -1.40 -14.92
N SER A 17 33.86 -2.15 -14.86
CA SER A 17 32.86 -2.19 -15.93
C SER A 17 31.49 -1.60 -15.58
N VAL A 18 31.33 -1.06 -14.37
CA VAL A 18 30.01 -0.55 -13.92
C VAL A 18 30.03 0.98 -13.83
N SER A 19 29.25 1.62 -14.67
CA SER A 19 29.07 3.07 -14.59
C SER A 19 28.16 3.47 -13.44
N LEU A 20 28.28 4.70 -12.93
CA LEU A 20 27.38 5.26 -11.91
C LEU A 20 25.92 5.23 -12.35
N SER A 21 25.68 5.47 -13.65
CA SER A 21 24.33 5.42 -14.25
C SER A 21 23.75 4.00 -14.22
N ASP A 22 24.57 2.97 -14.45
CA ASP A 22 24.13 1.58 -14.37
C ASP A 22 23.81 1.17 -12.93
N LEU A 23 24.56 1.65 -11.96
CA LEU A 23 24.30 1.47 -10.54
C LEU A 23 22.98 2.12 -10.11
N ILE A 24 22.73 3.36 -10.54
CA ILE A 24 21.48 4.07 -10.23
C ILE A 24 20.30 3.33 -10.85
N LEU A 25 20.38 2.93 -12.12
CA LEU A 25 19.30 2.18 -12.78
C LEU A 25 19.08 0.79 -12.16
N TYR A 26 20.11 0.21 -11.61
CA TYR A 26 20.05 -1.07 -10.93
C TYR A 26 19.31 -0.99 -9.58
N TYR A 27 19.63 0.02 -8.76
CA TYR A 27 18.98 0.21 -7.45
C TYR A 27 17.62 0.91 -7.51
N TYR A 28 17.42 1.73 -8.53
CA TYR A 28 16.20 2.53 -8.72
C TYR A 28 15.63 2.34 -10.12
N PRO A 29 15.06 1.17 -10.42
CA PRO A 29 14.47 0.95 -11.72
C PRO A 29 13.32 1.94 -11.95
N SER A 30 13.28 2.48 -13.15
CA SER A 30 12.23 3.43 -13.56
C SER A 30 10.84 2.81 -13.63
N LYS A 31 10.76 1.48 -13.72
CA LYS A 31 9.51 0.72 -13.85
C LYS A 31 9.60 -0.59 -13.08
N LYS A 32 8.55 -0.90 -12.32
CA LYS A 32 8.35 -2.21 -11.69
C LYS A 32 7.14 -2.89 -12.30
N ILE A 33 7.26 -4.18 -12.56
CA ILE A 33 6.21 -5.03 -13.14
C ILE A 33 5.90 -6.13 -12.15
N GLY A 34 4.63 -6.39 -11.93
CA GLY A 34 4.17 -7.51 -11.11
C GLY A 34 2.70 -7.78 -11.36
N ASP A 35 2.33 -9.04 -11.29
CA ASP A 35 0.99 -9.55 -11.45
C ASP A 35 0.67 -10.55 -10.35
N GLY A 36 -0.59 -10.67 -10.01
CA GLY A 36 -1.07 -11.63 -9.02
C GLY A 36 -2.12 -11.07 -8.07
N VAL A 37 -2.54 -11.92 -7.14
CA VAL A 37 -3.47 -11.56 -6.07
C VAL A 37 -2.67 -10.96 -4.91
N GLY A 38 -3.13 -9.82 -4.40
CA GLY A 38 -2.55 -9.17 -3.24
C GLY A 38 -2.93 -9.83 -1.91
N ASP A 39 -2.51 -9.22 -0.83
CA ASP A 39 -2.88 -9.67 0.51
C ASP A 39 -4.37 -9.48 0.76
N ILE A 40 -4.95 -10.40 1.55
CA ILE A 40 -6.36 -10.37 1.91
C ILE A 40 -6.54 -9.54 3.17
N LYS A 41 -7.38 -8.49 3.10
CA LYS A 41 -7.71 -7.65 4.26
C LYS A 41 -9.13 -7.97 4.74
N ILE A 42 -9.25 -8.38 6.01
CA ILE A 42 -10.52 -8.67 6.68
C ILE A 42 -10.64 -7.77 7.90
N GLY A 43 -11.84 -7.30 8.20
CA GLY A 43 -12.01 -6.48 9.38
C GLY A 43 -13.44 -6.12 9.69
N ALA A 44 -13.59 -5.33 10.74
CA ALA A 44 -14.86 -4.83 11.23
C ALA A 44 -14.79 -3.32 11.47
N THR A 45 -15.92 -2.68 11.22
CA THR A 45 -16.16 -1.28 11.57
C THR A 45 -17.37 -1.24 12.50
N PHE A 46 -17.24 -0.59 13.63
CA PHE A 46 -18.27 -0.49 14.66
C PHE A 46 -18.51 0.96 15.06
N LEU A 47 -19.76 1.30 15.31
CA LEU A 47 -20.14 2.64 15.73
C LEU A 47 -19.69 2.88 17.17
N LEU A 48 -18.92 3.92 17.40
CA LEU A 48 -18.48 4.37 18.73
C LEU A 48 -19.43 5.43 19.29
N SER A 49 -19.87 6.37 18.46
CA SER A 49 -20.71 7.48 18.86
C SER A 49 -21.46 8.06 17.68
N GLY A 50 -22.65 8.64 17.96
CA GLY A 50 -23.45 9.29 16.96
C GLY A 50 -24.52 8.39 16.37
N THR A 51 -25.07 8.80 15.23
CA THR A 51 -26.11 8.09 14.51
C THR A 51 -25.53 7.43 13.26
N PRO A 52 -25.72 6.11 13.06
CA PRO A 52 -25.17 5.45 11.89
C PRO A 52 -25.72 6.07 10.61
N THR A 53 -24.86 6.25 9.64
CA THR A 53 -25.20 6.93 8.37
C THR A 53 -26.34 6.24 7.63
N TRP A 54 -26.47 4.91 7.76
CA TRP A 54 -27.57 4.15 7.15
C TRP A 54 -28.94 4.41 7.82
N ALA A 55 -28.97 4.75 9.13
CA ALA A 55 -30.23 4.96 9.85
C ALA A 55 -30.94 6.26 9.47
N LEU A 56 -30.19 7.28 9.01
CA LEU A 56 -30.73 8.59 8.64
C LEU A 56 -30.43 8.94 7.17
N ASN A 57 -30.33 7.95 6.29
CA ASN A 57 -29.94 8.15 4.88
C ASN A 57 -28.65 9.01 4.73
N GLY A 58 -27.70 8.78 5.62
CA GLY A 58 -26.46 9.51 5.62
C GLY A 58 -26.48 10.90 6.27
N LYS A 59 -27.55 11.31 6.93
CA LYS A 59 -27.70 12.64 7.52
C LYS A 59 -27.22 12.77 8.97
N GLY A 60 -26.59 11.75 9.51
CA GLY A 60 -26.09 11.74 10.89
C GLY A 60 -24.61 12.05 11.02
N ASP A 61 -24.24 12.58 12.17
CA ASP A 61 -22.85 12.61 12.62
C ASP A 61 -22.50 11.27 13.24
N ALA A 62 -21.34 10.71 12.90
CA ALA A 62 -20.95 9.43 13.44
C ALA A 62 -19.42 9.29 13.57
N ILE A 63 -19.01 8.56 14.57
CA ILE A 63 -17.63 8.14 14.78
C ILE A 63 -17.60 6.62 14.86
N TYR A 64 -16.74 6.00 14.06
CA TYR A 64 -16.56 4.56 13.98
C TYR A 64 -15.15 4.17 14.38
N GLY A 65 -15.03 3.09 15.13
CA GLY A 65 -13.79 2.34 15.29
C GLY A 65 -13.62 1.33 14.16
N GLN A 66 -12.37 1.08 13.78
CA GLN A 66 -12.02 0.16 12.71
C GLN A 66 -10.93 -0.78 13.17
N LEU A 67 -11.12 -2.07 12.95
CA LEU A 67 -10.13 -3.11 13.20
C LEU A 67 -10.00 -3.96 11.96
N PHE A 68 -8.77 -4.11 11.44
CA PHE A 68 -8.52 -4.97 10.30
C PHE A 68 -7.30 -5.85 10.55
N VAL A 69 -7.32 -7.01 9.92
CA VAL A 69 -6.15 -7.88 9.78
C VAL A 69 -5.88 -8.09 8.30
N THR A 70 -4.62 -7.93 7.91
CA THR A 70 -4.17 -8.25 6.56
C THR A 70 -3.39 -9.54 6.62
N ILE A 71 -3.88 -10.54 5.91
CA ILE A 71 -3.28 -11.87 5.80
C ILE A 71 -2.35 -11.87 4.60
N PRO A 72 -1.08 -12.25 4.73
CA PRO A 72 -0.11 -12.25 3.64
C PRO A 72 -0.39 -13.42 2.68
N TYR A 73 -1.24 -13.17 1.71
CA TYR A 73 -1.57 -14.13 0.66
C TYR A 73 -0.81 -13.84 -0.64
N GLY A 74 -0.50 -12.57 -0.87
CA GLY A 74 0.15 -12.11 -2.08
C GLY A 74 1.58 -12.64 -2.20
N LYS A 75 2.03 -12.78 -3.44
CA LYS A 75 3.38 -13.21 -3.78
C LYS A 75 4.42 -12.24 -3.21
N THR A 76 5.32 -12.75 -2.39
CA THR A 76 6.50 -12.03 -1.93
C THR A 76 7.58 -12.07 -3.01
N LEU A 77 8.60 -11.23 -2.88
CA LEU A 77 9.74 -11.26 -3.79
C LEU A 77 10.43 -12.63 -3.69
N THR A 78 10.53 -13.29 -4.82
CA THR A 78 11.20 -14.58 -4.97
C THR A 78 12.58 -14.42 -5.61
N GLN A 79 12.76 -13.35 -6.39
CA GLN A 79 13.97 -13.07 -7.15
C GLN A 79 14.43 -11.65 -6.80
N PHE A 80 15.57 -11.56 -6.13
CA PHE A 80 16.11 -10.25 -5.80
C PHE A 80 17.02 -9.71 -6.88
N LEU A 81 17.76 -10.54 -7.60
CA LEU A 81 18.85 -10.09 -8.45
C LEU A 81 19.26 -11.14 -9.48
N ASP A 82 18.79 -11.03 -10.67
CA ASP A 82 19.57 -11.44 -11.80
C ASP A 82 20.35 -10.20 -12.31
N ILE A 83 21.63 -10.10 -11.96
CA ILE A 83 22.52 -9.01 -12.39
C ILE A 83 22.54 -8.90 -13.91
N ARG A 84 22.39 -10.01 -14.64
CA ARG A 84 22.38 -10.05 -16.09
C ARG A 84 21.10 -9.49 -16.69
N ARG A 85 19.98 -9.58 -15.97
CA ARG A 85 18.66 -9.17 -16.43
C ARG A 85 18.16 -7.85 -15.84
N ARG A 86 18.93 -7.22 -14.93
CA ARG A 86 18.53 -5.98 -14.24
C ARG A 86 17.18 -6.11 -13.51
N GLN A 87 16.95 -7.24 -12.82
CA GLN A 87 15.63 -7.62 -12.29
C GLN A 87 15.28 -7.03 -10.93
N PHE A 88 15.51 -5.75 -10.69
CA PHE A 88 14.77 -5.03 -9.64
C PHE A 88 13.40 -4.55 -10.10
N ASP A 89 12.96 -4.93 -11.26
CA ASP A 89 11.69 -4.54 -11.85
C ASP A 89 10.50 -5.39 -11.37
N GLU A 90 10.72 -6.45 -10.58
CA GLU A 90 9.62 -7.18 -9.96
C GLU A 90 8.95 -6.32 -8.87
N ALA A 91 7.63 -6.12 -9.00
CA ALA A 91 6.84 -5.46 -7.97
C ALA A 91 6.44 -6.48 -6.88
N LYS A 92 6.67 -6.12 -5.64
CA LYS A 92 6.17 -6.88 -4.49
C LYS A 92 4.65 -6.75 -4.42
N ILE A 93 3.93 -7.86 -4.54
CA ILE A 93 2.46 -7.90 -4.50
C ILE A 93 1.97 -8.18 -3.08
N GLY A 94 2.63 -9.09 -2.36
CA GLY A 94 2.33 -9.42 -0.98
C GLY A 94 3.30 -8.82 0.04
N SER A 95 2.82 -8.54 1.24
CA SER A 95 3.64 -8.02 2.34
C SER A 95 4.58 -9.07 2.94
N GLY A 96 4.18 -10.34 2.86
CA GLY A 96 4.87 -11.44 3.53
C GLY A 96 4.68 -11.47 5.06
N ALA A 97 3.95 -10.51 5.63
CA ALA A 97 3.73 -10.42 7.07
C ALA A 97 2.27 -10.12 7.39
N THR A 98 1.74 -10.76 8.43
CA THR A 98 0.43 -10.42 8.97
C THR A 98 0.48 -9.02 9.57
N ARG A 99 -0.44 -8.16 9.13
CA ARG A 99 -0.53 -6.78 9.58
C ARG A 99 -1.86 -6.53 10.27
N TRP A 100 -1.79 -5.87 11.39
CA TRP A 100 -2.94 -5.39 12.13
C TRP A 100 -3.11 -3.90 11.87
N SER A 101 -4.35 -3.47 11.71
CA SER A 101 -4.69 -2.07 11.52
C SER A 101 -5.77 -1.68 12.52
N VAL A 102 -5.51 -0.64 13.27
CA VAL A 102 -6.48 -0.01 14.18
C VAL A 102 -6.74 1.38 13.65
N GLY A 103 -8.00 1.74 13.52
CA GLY A 103 -8.35 3.04 12.96
C GLY A 103 -9.61 3.63 13.54
N MET A 104 -9.82 4.87 13.17
CA MET A 104 -11.02 5.62 13.48
C MET A 104 -11.48 6.38 12.23
N TYR A 105 -12.75 6.35 11.95
CA TYR A 105 -13.39 7.15 10.93
C TYR A 105 -14.46 8.00 11.58
N GLY A 106 -14.49 9.29 11.25
CA GLY A 106 -15.51 10.20 11.72
C GLY A 106 -16.08 11.04 10.59
N SER A 107 -17.35 11.35 10.68
CA SER A 107 -18.01 12.24 9.75
C SER A 107 -18.96 13.19 10.46
N LYS A 108 -19.02 14.43 9.98
CA LYS A 108 -19.91 15.47 10.48
C LYS A 108 -20.67 16.12 9.34
N MET A 109 -21.97 16.17 9.50
CA MET A 109 -22.85 16.88 8.58
C MET A 109 -22.77 18.39 8.84
N LEU A 110 -22.45 19.16 7.81
CA LEU A 110 -22.40 20.63 7.89
C LEU A 110 -23.74 21.27 7.47
N ASP A 111 -24.39 20.68 6.48
CA ASP A 111 -25.68 21.17 5.96
C ASP A 111 -26.51 19.97 5.49
N SER A 112 -27.68 19.84 6.09
CA SER A 112 -28.61 18.75 5.75
C SER A 112 -29.36 18.97 4.44
N ARG A 113 -29.43 20.20 3.94
CA ARG A 113 -30.13 20.52 2.68
C ARG A 113 -29.32 20.13 1.46
N ASP A 114 -28.02 20.48 1.48
CA ASP A 114 -27.10 20.22 0.39
C ASP A 114 -26.27 18.95 0.65
N LEU A 115 -26.57 18.21 1.74
CA LEU A 115 -25.82 17.03 2.17
C LEU A 115 -24.31 17.26 2.13
N ARG A 116 -23.87 18.38 2.68
CA ARG A 116 -22.46 18.71 2.82
C ARG A 116 -21.91 18.05 4.07
N ARG A 117 -20.87 17.26 3.90
CA ARG A 117 -20.23 16.53 4.98
C ARG A 117 -18.72 16.71 4.93
N ILE A 118 -18.12 16.83 6.09
CA ILE A 118 -16.69 16.62 6.27
C ILE A 118 -16.45 15.24 6.92
N TYR A 119 -15.34 14.63 6.60
CA TYR A 119 -14.94 13.35 7.20
C TYR A 119 -13.45 13.31 7.42
N PHE A 120 -13.04 12.48 8.36
CA PHE A 120 -11.64 12.14 8.59
C PHE A 120 -11.51 10.65 8.83
N GLN A 121 -10.32 10.15 8.55
CA GLN A 121 -9.92 8.79 8.88
C GLN A 121 -8.49 8.80 9.39
N ALA A 122 -8.23 8.11 10.48
CA ALA A 122 -6.90 7.86 10.98
C ALA A 122 -6.72 6.35 11.15
N GLN A 123 -5.57 5.83 10.76
CA GLN A 123 -5.25 4.41 10.84
C GLN A 123 -3.80 4.22 11.26
N LEU A 124 -3.57 3.32 12.20
CA LEU A 124 -2.26 2.84 12.61
C LEU A 124 -2.12 1.38 12.19
N ASP A 125 -1.03 1.08 11.49
CA ASP A 125 -0.70 -0.26 11.02
C ASP A 125 0.55 -0.76 11.75
N PHE A 126 0.50 -2.00 12.22
CA PHE A 126 1.64 -2.69 12.84
C PHE A 126 1.63 -4.16 12.45
N SER A 127 2.79 -4.78 12.45
CA SER A 127 2.92 -6.19 12.09
C SER A 127 3.65 -6.98 13.18
N ASN A 128 3.43 -8.27 13.17
CA ASN A 128 4.27 -9.19 13.92
C ASN A 128 5.50 -9.53 13.09
N THR A 129 6.62 -9.72 13.77
CA THR A 129 7.81 -10.29 13.14
C THR A 129 7.47 -11.65 12.54
N THR A 130 7.78 -11.84 11.27
CA THR A 130 7.55 -13.09 10.56
C THR A 130 8.87 -13.70 10.08
N THR A 131 8.88 -14.99 9.80
CA THR A 131 10.02 -15.67 9.23
C THR A 131 9.76 -15.92 7.76
N LEU A 132 10.64 -15.42 6.90
CA LEU A 132 10.59 -15.60 5.46
C LEU A 132 11.74 -16.48 4.99
N ASN A 133 11.52 -17.19 3.90
CA ASN A 133 12.58 -17.97 3.25
C ASN A 133 13.56 -17.03 2.55
N THR A 134 14.84 -17.33 2.65
CA THR A 134 15.87 -16.62 1.89
C THR A 134 15.71 -16.97 0.42
N PRO A 135 15.56 -15.99 -0.48
CA PRO A 135 15.39 -16.25 -1.90
C PRO A 135 16.65 -16.85 -2.48
N ILE A 136 16.58 -18.12 -2.89
CA ILE A 136 17.73 -18.88 -3.43
C ILE A 136 18.19 -18.29 -4.76
N GLU A 137 17.26 -17.77 -5.53
CA GLU A 137 17.49 -17.25 -6.88
C GLU A 137 18.28 -15.94 -6.92
N LEU A 138 18.41 -15.25 -5.78
CA LEU A 138 19.34 -14.14 -5.60
C LEU A 138 20.76 -14.44 -6.11
N PHE A 139 21.14 -15.68 -6.19
CA PHE A 139 22.51 -16.14 -6.25
C PHE A 139 22.78 -17.10 -7.40
N SER A 140 21.80 -17.42 -8.21
CA SER A 140 21.94 -18.27 -9.40
C SER A 140 22.66 -17.60 -10.56
N GLY A 141 23.08 -16.35 -10.41
CA GLY A 141 23.80 -15.54 -11.41
C GLY A 141 25.23 -15.96 -11.72
N GLY A 142 25.62 -17.19 -11.48
CA GLY A 142 26.77 -17.83 -12.15
C GLY A 142 28.11 -17.80 -11.47
N HIS A 143 28.27 -17.23 -10.27
CA HIS A 143 29.59 -17.14 -9.62
C HIS A 143 29.63 -17.44 -8.11
N SER A 144 28.51 -17.66 -7.46
CA SER A 144 28.52 -18.14 -6.08
C SER A 144 27.63 -19.37 -5.95
N HIS A 145 28.16 -20.39 -5.32
CA HIS A 145 27.42 -21.60 -4.98
C HIS A 145 26.21 -21.18 -4.11
N PRO A 146 24.96 -21.57 -4.45
CA PRO A 146 23.80 -21.32 -3.61
C PRO A 146 24.03 -21.67 -2.13
N ASP A 147 24.73 -22.78 -1.90
CA ASP A 147 25.05 -23.27 -0.55
C ASP A 147 25.95 -22.31 0.24
N SER A 148 26.90 -21.64 -0.41
CA SER A 148 27.81 -20.71 0.29
C SER A 148 27.07 -19.47 0.76
N VAL A 149 26.07 -19.05 0.04
CA VAL A 149 25.25 -17.87 0.38
C VAL A 149 24.22 -18.21 1.43
N LEU A 150 23.53 -19.33 1.29
CA LEU A 150 22.63 -19.83 2.33
C LEU A 150 23.38 -20.07 3.65
N SER A 151 24.67 -20.49 3.59
CA SER A 151 25.52 -20.62 4.79
C SER A 151 25.76 -19.24 5.46
N LEU A 152 25.89 -18.17 4.68
CA LEU A 152 26.16 -16.83 5.17
C LEU A 152 24.90 -16.13 5.72
N ILE A 153 23.77 -16.27 5.04
CA ILE A 153 22.51 -15.56 5.37
C ILE A 153 21.61 -16.45 6.22
N GLY A 154 21.62 -17.74 5.97
CA GLY A 154 20.67 -18.73 6.49
C GLY A 154 19.54 -19.03 5.51
N ASN A 155 18.87 -20.16 5.70
CA ASN A 155 17.74 -20.58 4.87
C ASN A 155 16.53 -19.68 5.06
N THR A 156 16.47 -19.00 6.19
CA THR A 156 15.38 -18.09 6.55
C THR A 156 15.95 -16.86 7.23
N TYR A 157 15.17 -15.79 7.20
CA TYR A 157 15.43 -14.54 7.94
C TYR A 157 14.16 -14.06 8.61
N LYS A 158 14.32 -13.32 9.68
CA LYS A 158 13.18 -12.63 10.33
C LYS A 158 12.96 -11.30 9.64
N TYR A 159 11.69 -11.00 9.39
CA TYR A 159 11.22 -9.77 8.78
C TYR A 159 10.24 -9.08 9.72
N ASP A 160 10.47 -7.80 9.97
CA ASP A 160 9.64 -6.93 10.78
C ASP A 160 9.26 -5.72 9.94
N MET A 161 8.00 -5.65 9.54
CA MET A 161 7.50 -4.56 8.72
C MET A 161 7.34 -3.31 9.58
N GLY A 162 7.87 -2.19 9.13
CA GLY A 162 7.77 -0.92 9.80
C GLY A 162 6.32 -0.49 10.05
N THR A 163 6.08 0.11 11.21
CA THR A 163 4.79 0.67 11.59
C THR A 163 4.34 1.72 10.59
N GLY A 164 3.08 1.67 10.18
CA GLY A 164 2.45 2.62 9.27
C GLY A 164 1.47 3.53 10.00
N PHE A 165 1.36 4.76 9.57
CA PHE A 165 0.33 5.69 9.98
C PHE A 165 -0.29 6.33 8.74
N GLY A 166 -1.62 6.32 8.66
CA GLY A 166 -2.41 6.98 7.64
C GLY A 166 -3.38 7.97 8.25
N PHE A 167 -3.48 9.14 7.68
CA PHE A 167 -4.48 10.12 8.02
C PHE A 167 -5.10 10.68 6.73
N ASN A 168 -6.41 10.76 6.70
CA ASN A 168 -7.18 11.30 5.59
C ASN A 168 -8.20 12.30 6.13
N ILE A 169 -8.33 13.42 5.47
CA ILE A 169 -9.39 14.40 5.71
C ILE A 169 -10.01 14.80 4.38
N GLY A 170 -11.34 14.90 4.34
CA GLY A 170 -12.03 15.23 3.12
C GLY A 170 -13.39 15.84 3.35
N ALA A 171 -13.97 16.23 2.24
CA ALA A 171 -15.32 16.76 2.18
C ALA A 171 -16.10 16.12 1.04
N GLU A 172 -17.38 15.96 1.24
CA GLU A 172 -18.30 15.51 0.21
C GLU A 172 -19.54 16.41 0.19
N PHE A 173 -20.14 16.54 -0.97
CA PHE A 173 -21.41 17.21 -1.14
C PHE A 173 -22.23 16.53 -2.23
N GLU A 174 -23.54 16.51 -2.04
CA GLU A 174 -24.48 15.94 -2.99
C GLU A 174 -25.27 17.07 -3.68
N ARG A 175 -25.53 16.87 -4.96
CA ARG A 175 -26.23 17.78 -5.83
C ARG A 175 -27.28 17.06 -6.68
N LEU A 176 -28.11 17.81 -7.39
CA LEU A 176 -29.11 17.29 -8.31
C LEU A 176 -30.05 16.27 -7.66
N LYS A 177 -30.64 16.65 -6.52
CA LYS A 177 -31.58 15.79 -5.78
C LYS A 177 -31.01 14.40 -5.49
N ASN A 178 -29.81 14.36 -4.92
CA ASN A 178 -29.12 13.14 -4.54
C ASN A 178 -28.71 12.23 -5.71
N ARG A 179 -28.50 12.80 -6.91
CA ARG A 179 -28.03 12.05 -8.07
C ARG A 179 -26.51 12.14 -8.27
N LEU A 180 -25.92 13.21 -7.79
CA LEU A 180 -24.51 13.49 -7.98
C LEU A 180 -23.86 13.76 -6.63
N ARG A 181 -22.81 12.98 -6.30
CA ARG A 181 -21.95 13.22 -5.15
C ARG A 181 -20.54 13.54 -5.64
N ILE A 182 -19.99 14.65 -5.15
CA ILE A 182 -18.60 15.00 -5.37
C ILE A 182 -17.87 14.87 -4.04
N LYS A 183 -16.72 14.21 -4.07
CA LYS A 183 -15.91 13.93 -2.91
C LYS A 183 -14.46 14.31 -3.20
N GLY A 184 -13.84 15.01 -2.27
CA GLY A 184 -12.44 15.37 -2.35
C GLY A 184 -11.76 15.12 -1.02
N ASP A 185 -10.55 14.54 -1.05
CA ASP A 185 -9.78 14.28 0.15
C ASP A 185 -8.28 14.45 -0.06
N ILE A 186 -7.60 14.73 1.05
CA ILE A 186 -6.15 14.75 1.17
C ILE A 186 -5.78 13.66 2.16
N ALA A 187 -4.94 12.75 1.72
CA ALA A 187 -4.45 11.64 2.51
C ALA A 187 -2.95 11.77 2.73
N THR A 188 -2.53 11.60 3.98
CA THR A 188 -1.11 11.47 4.35
C THR A 188 -0.85 10.05 4.79
N SER A 189 0.22 9.45 4.30
CA SER A 189 0.69 8.15 4.73
C SER A 189 2.17 8.19 5.08
N ILE A 190 2.50 7.64 6.23
CA ILE A 190 3.87 7.56 6.75
C ILE A 190 4.15 6.10 7.06
N LYS A 191 5.32 5.62 6.69
CA LYS A 191 5.77 4.29 7.05
C LYS A 191 7.15 4.34 7.70
N GLY A 192 7.30 3.61 8.81
CA GLY A 192 8.59 3.37 9.44
C GLY A 192 9.44 2.37 8.64
N ARG A 193 10.69 2.23 9.05
CA ARG A 193 11.65 1.34 8.41
C ARG A 193 11.30 -0.12 8.69
N ASP A 194 11.33 -0.95 7.65
CA ASP A 194 11.34 -2.40 7.78
C ASP A 194 12.69 -2.86 8.34
N ARG A 195 12.70 -3.95 9.08
CA ARG A 195 13.91 -4.55 9.65
C ARG A 195 14.06 -5.98 9.17
N TYR A 196 15.30 -6.33 8.90
CA TYR A 196 15.68 -7.65 8.48
C TYR A 196 16.71 -8.19 9.47
N LEU A 197 16.54 -9.43 9.90
CA LEU A 197 17.42 -10.10 10.86
C LEU A 197 17.78 -11.50 10.33
N SER A 198 18.95 -11.61 9.77
CA SER A 198 19.57 -12.84 9.30
C SER A 198 20.82 -13.17 10.12
N LYS A 199 21.60 -14.12 9.65
CA LYS A 199 22.95 -14.40 10.20
C LYS A 199 23.97 -13.36 9.72
N ASN A 200 23.68 -12.57 8.69
CA ASN A 200 24.61 -11.64 8.07
C ASN A 200 24.11 -10.19 8.16
N ARG A 201 24.73 -9.40 9.05
CA ARG A 201 24.37 -7.99 9.25
C ARG A 201 24.58 -7.09 8.03
N SER A 202 25.52 -7.44 7.14
CA SER A 202 25.74 -6.66 5.93
C SER A 202 24.60 -6.87 4.94
N TRP A 203 24.11 -8.10 4.82
CA TRP A 203 22.93 -8.41 4.05
C TRP A 203 21.67 -7.74 4.63
N ASP A 204 21.50 -7.76 5.96
CA ASP A 204 20.39 -7.11 6.63
C ASP A 204 20.35 -5.61 6.29
N ARG A 205 21.48 -4.90 6.43
CA ARG A 205 21.61 -3.49 6.06
C ARG A 205 21.31 -3.26 4.58
N TRP A 206 21.82 -4.12 3.71
CA TRP A 206 21.56 -4.02 2.29
C TRP A 206 20.07 -4.16 1.98
N MET A 207 19.39 -5.13 2.59
CA MET A 207 17.95 -5.31 2.46
C MET A 207 17.18 -4.08 2.96
N GLU A 208 17.59 -3.49 4.07
CA GLU A 208 16.96 -2.30 4.64
C GLU A 208 17.17 -1.05 3.79
N GLN A 209 18.29 -0.91 3.14
CA GLN A 209 18.66 0.32 2.42
C GLN A 209 18.33 0.24 0.93
N TYR A 210 18.51 -0.91 0.30
CA TYR A 210 18.55 -1.05 -1.15
C TYR A 210 17.50 -1.97 -1.76
N SER A 211 16.80 -2.73 -0.96
CA SER A 211 15.82 -3.69 -1.48
C SER A 211 14.61 -3.04 -2.16
N GLY A 212 14.47 -1.73 -2.08
CA GLY A 212 13.30 -1.01 -2.58
C GLY A 212 12.00 -1.38 -1.83
N ASN A 213 12.11 -2.22 -0.81
CA ASN A 213 10.98 -2.72 -0.03
C ASN A 213 10.76 -1.95 1.26
N SER A 214 11.72 -1.16 1.67
CA SER A 214 11.87 -0.83 3.05
C SER A 214 12.07 0.63 3.41
N PRO A 215 12.10 1.58 2.49
CA PRO A 215 12.35 2.91 2.97
C PRO A 215 11.22 3.38 3.87
N THR A 216 11.60 4.09 4.92
CA THR A 216 10.68 5.03 5.53
C THR A 216 10.16 5.92 4.42
N TYR A 217 8.87 6.02 4.29
CA TYR A 217 8.30 6.94 3.32
C TYR A 217 7.29 7.88 3.97
N ASN A 218 7.16 9.02 3.37
CA ASN A 218 6.08 9.96 3.61
C ASN A 218 5.46 10.33 2.27
N LYS A 219 4.14 10.31 2.22
CA LYS A 219 3.39 10.60 1.00
C LYS A 219 2.14 11.39 1.32
N VAL A 220 1.85 12.39 0.50
CA VAL A 220 0.61 13.17 0.54
C VAL A 220 -0.06 13.03 -0.82
N ASP A 221 -1.26 12.49 -0.83
CA ASP A 221 -2.09 12.30 -2.02
C ASP A 221 -3.32 13.21 -1.97
N LEU A 222 -3.70 13.72 -3.13
CA LEU A 222 -5.00 14.36 -3.39
C LEU A 222 -5.86 13.39 -4.19
N LYS A 223 -7.11 13.22 -3.78
CA LYS A 223 -8.10 12.39 -4.47
C LYS A 223 -9.38 13.17 -4.69
N ILE A 224 -9.93 13.06 -5.89
CA ILE A 224 -11.23 13.66 -6.25
C ILE A 224 -12.07 12.55 -6.88
N GLU A 225 -13.31 12.40 -6.41
CA GLU A 225 -14.27 11.42 -6.90
C GLU A 225 -15.57 12.08 -7.31
N LEU A 226 -16.14 11.57 -8.38
CA LEU A 226 -17.46 11.90 -8.86
C LEU A 226 -18.33 10.64 -8.83
N TRP A 227 -19.44 10.70 -8.11
CA TRP A 227 -20.36 9.59 -7.96
C TRP A 227 -21.71 9.90 -8.57
N LEU A 228 -22.20 9.00 -9.39
CA LEU A 228 -23.55 9.00 -9.93
C LEU A 228 -24.38 8.03 -9.09
N LEU A 229 -25.28 8.58 -8.27
CA LEU A 229 -26.06 7.82 -7.29
C LEU A 229 -27.36 7.32 -7.94
N ASN A 230 -27.34 6.08 -8.43
CA ASN A 230 -28.54 5.45 -8.93
C ASN A 230 -29.31 4.74 -7.81
N SER A 231 -28.64 4.28 -6.77
CA SER A 231 -29.24 3.58 -5.64
C SER A 231 -30.22 4.43 -4.83
N MET A 232 -29.96 5.74 -4.76
CA MET A 232 -30.75 6.72 -3.99
C MET A 232 -31.74 7.51 -4.84
N SER A 233 -31.77 7.31 -6.15
CA SER A 233 -32.63 8.03 -7.08
C SER A 233 -34.05 7.49 -7.06
N GLU A 234 -35.05 8.37 -7.04
CA GLU A 234 -36.45 7.99 -7.24
C GLU A 234 -36.69 7.37 -8.62
N ASN A 235 -35.92 7.79 -9.63
CA ASN A 235 -35.93 7.26 -11.00
C ASN A 235 -34.69 6.39 -11.23
N ARG A 236 -34.67 5.17 -10.69
CA ARG A 236 -33.57 4.21 -10.84
C ARG A 236 -33.48 3.70 -12.27
N PHE A 237 -32.26 3.57 -12.78
CA PHE A 237 -32.01 2.83 -14.01
C PHE A 237 -31.90 1.32 -13.68
N GLY A 238 -32.80 0.54 -14.25
CA GLY A 238 -32.76 -0.91 -14.11
C GLY A 238 -33.26 -1.47 -12.77
N PRO A 239 -33.31 -2.80 -12.65
CA PRO A 239 -33.85 -3.49 -11.48
C PRO A 239 -32.90 -3.50 -10.26
N PHE A 240 -31.61 -3.25 -10.48
CA PHE A 240 -30.62 -3.35 -9.44
C PHE A 240 -30.22 -1.98 -8.89
N SER A 241 -29.95 -1.94 -7.57
CA SER A 241 -29.43 -0.76 -6.90
C SER A 241 -27.91 -0.70 -7.12
N PHE A 242 -27.43 0.31 -7.84
CA PHE A 242 -26.01 0.52 -8.07
C PHE A 242 -25.65 2.00 -8.11
N ASP A 243 -24.40 2.29 -7.83
CA ASP A 243 -23.80 3.62 -7.99
C ASP A 243 -22.57 3.49 -8.86
N ILE A 244 -22.29 4.49 -9.67
CA ILE A 244 -21.09 4.56 -10.52
C ILE A 244 -20.19 5.64 -9.96
N CYS A 245 -18.92 5.34 -9.82
CA CYS A 245 -17.91 6.32 -9.46
C CYS A 245 -16.84 6.44 -10.54
N SER A 246 -16.28 7.63 -10.68
CA SER A 246 -15.02 7.87 -11.37
C SER A 246 -14.19 8.81 -10.53
N GLY A 247 -12.87 8.74 -10.64
CA GLY A 247 -12.04 9.60 -9.85
C GLY A 247 -10.62 9.74 -10.40
N PHE A 248 -9.97 10.72 -9.83
CA PHE A 248 -8.58 11.04 -10.08
C PHE A 248 -7.84 11.12 -8.76
N LYS A 249 -6.66 10.52 -8.71
CA LYS A 249 -5.77 10.59 -7.57
C LYS A 249 -4.38 10.98 -8.05
N THR A 250 -3.70 11.86 -7.30
CA THR A 250 -2.32 12.26 -7.59
C THR A 250 -1.54 12.49 -6.32
N SER A 251 -0.24 12.27 -6.39
CA SER A 251 0.67 12.56 -5.28
C SER A 251 1.10 14.02 -5.33
N LEU A 252 0.80 14.77 -4.27
CA LEU A 252 1.21 16.16 -4.11
C LEU A 252 2.65 16.27 -3.61
N ALA A 253 3.04 15.38 -2.70
CA ALA A 253 4.38 15.32 -2.15
C ALA A 253 4.71 13.87 -1.79
N ALA A 254 5.96 13.48 -1.97
CA ALA A 254 6.44 12.18 -1.54
C ALA A 254 7.94 12.21 -1.25
N SER A 255 8.36 11.38 -0.31
CA SER A 255 9.76 11.11 0.02
C SER A 255 9.96 9.62 0.12
N ASN A 256 10.98 9.10 -0.55
CA ASN A 256 11.36 7.68 -0.58
C ASN A 256 10.27 6.73 -1.12
N ILE A 257 9.36 7.23 -1.93
CA ILE A 257 8.32 6.44 -2.58
C ILE A 257 8.02 7.02 -3.96
N TYR A 258 7.53 6.18 -4.86
CA TYR A 258 7.12 6.62 -6.19
C TYR A 258 5.91 7.55 -6.12
N THR A 259 5.98 8.61 -6.89
CA THR A 259 4.86 9.51 -7.15
C THR A 259 4.16 9.08 -8.44
N GLY A 260 2.88 9.39 -8.54
CA GLY A 260 2.13 9.08 -9.74
C GLY A 260 0.75 9.69 -9.70
N TRP A 261 0.02 9.42 -10.75
CA TRP A 261 -1.39 9.73 -10.87
C TRP A 261 -2.16 8.49 -11.29
N GLU A 262 -3.42 8.46 -10.94
CA GLU A 262 -4.32 7.35 -11.19
C GLU A 262 -5.68 7.90 -11.61
N ILE A 263 -6.26 7.35 -12.65
CA ILE A 263 -7.67 7.51 -13.00
C ILE A 263 -8.34 6.17 -12.76
N PHE A 264 -9.44 6.19 -12.07
CA PHE A 264 -10.19 4.98 -11.76
C PHE A 264 -11.68 5.17 -12.03
N ALA A 265 -12.36 4.06 -12.28
CA ALA A 265 -13.80 3.97 -12.35
C ALA A 265 -14.26 2.71 -11.63
N GLY A 266 -15.46 2.74 -11.08
CA GLY A 266 -16.01 1.64 -10.34
C GLY A 266 -17.54 1.65 -10.31
N ILE A 267 -18.10 0.49 -10.02
CA ILE A 267 -19.54 0.31 -9.81
C ILE A 267 -19.72 -0.34 -8.45
N THR A 268 -20.56 0.25 -7.63
CA THR A 268 -20.96 -0.31 -6.34
C THR A 268 -22.40 -0.79 -6.42
N THR A 269 -22.64 -2.04 -6.11
CA THR A 269 -23.98 -2.65 -6.08
C THR A 269 -24.39 -2.91 -4.64
N TYR A 270 -25.68 -2.72 -4.36
CA TYR A 270 -26.24 -2.92 -3.03
C TYR A 270 -27.23 -4.06 -3.08
N HIS A 271 -27.00 -5.08 -2.27
CA HIS A 271 -27.88 -6.23 -2.13
C HIS A 271 -28.39 -6.30 -0.70
N GLN A 272 -29.70 -6.41 -0.59
CA GLN A 272 -30.32 -6.69 0.71
C GLN A 272 -30.38 -8.22 0.86
N ALA A 273 -29.76 -8.72 1.91
CA ALA A 273 -29.64 -10.17 2.12
C ALA A 273 -30.95 -10.80 2.63
N TRP A 274 -31.90 -10.00 3.14
CA TRP A 274 -33.25 -10.35 3.63
C TRP A 274 -34.16 -9.14 3.78
#